data_50ba70dd16f0c07b8ed70cc4f2f13b56
#
_entry.id   50ba70dd16f0c07b8ed70cc4f2f13b56
#
_cell.length_a   1.000
_cell.length_b   1.000
_cell.length_c   1.000
_cell.angle_alpha   90.00
_cell.angle_beta   90.00
_cell.angle_gamma   90.00
#
_symmetry.space_group_name_H-M   'P 1'
#
loop_
_entity.id
_entity.type
_entity.pdbx_description
1 polymer ?
#
loop_
_entity_poly.entity_id
_entity_poly.type
_entity_poly.pdbx_seq_one_letter_code
_entity_poly.pdbx_strand_id
1 'polypeptide(L)'
;MDVEAGNVIFYYQSTIYPPKCKYAVVVSTAKRWCFLINSDEREHYHCFPILKQDHSFLKHDSFISCSNPFEYDLSKVKKIVGVLSDSEKSALCLHLASSRTINKIRREIILNELS
;
A
#
# COMPACT_ATOMS: atom_id res chain seq x y z
N MET A 1 15.08 -7.71 7.49
CA MET A 1 14.29 -7.66 6.26
C MET A 1 14.30 -6.22 5.74
N ASP A 2 14.78 -6.04 4.54
CA ASP A 2 14.94 -4.71 3.95
C ASP A 2 13.71 -4.34 3.14
N VAL A 3 12.78 -3.66 3.77
CA VAL A 3 11.55 -3.19 3.13
C VAL A 3 11.82 -1.83 2.48
N GLU A 4 11.36 -1.67 1.23
CA GLU A 4 11.50 -0.43 0.47
C GLU A 4 10.14 0.10 0.04
N ALA A 5 10.05 1.40 -0.23
CA ALA A 5 8.83 2.00 -0.79
C ALA A 5 8.52 1.35 -2.14
N GLY A 6 7.26 0.96 -2.34
CA GLY A 6 6.82 0.20 -3.51
C GLY A 6 6.81 -1.31 -3.29
N ASN A 7 7.37 -1.81 -2.20
CA ASN A 7 7.25 -3.23 -1.86
C ASN A 7 5.83 -3.56 -1.43
N VAL A 8 5.38 -4.77 -1.77
CA VAL A 8 4.13 -5.33 -1.24
C VAL A 8 4.50 -6.36 -0.19
N ILE A 9 3.95 -6.18 1.01
CA ILE A 9 4.25 -7.02 2.17
C ILE A 9 3.04 -7.86 2.55
N PHE A 10 3.31 -9.06 3.07
CA PHE A 10 2.31 -9.89 3.73
C PHE A 10 2.40 -9.58 5.22
N TYR A 11 1.34 -8.99 5.77
CA TYR A 11 1.38 -8.30 7.06
C TYR A 11 0.32 -8.85 8.01
N TYR A 12 0.70 -9.12 9.27
CA TYR A 12 -0.23 -9.54 10.30
C TYR A 12 -0.96 -8.33 10.88
N GLN A 13 -2.23 -8.17 10.53
CA GLN A 13 -3.06 -7.06 10.97
C GLN A 13 -3.77 -7.44 12.27
N SER A 14 -3.21 -7.00 13.41
CA SER A 14 -3.73 -7.33 14.74
C SER A 14 -4.83 -6.39 15.21
N THR A 15 -5.02 -5.25 14.53
CA THR A 15 -6.00 -4.24 14.95
C THR A 15 -7.41 -4.50 14.42
N ILE A 16 -7.58 -5.49 13.53
CA ILE A 16 -8.90 -5.92 13.04
C ILE A 16 -9.35 -7.17 13.80
N TYR A 17 -10.66 -7.43 13.80
CA TYR A 17 -11.20 -8.60 14.46
C TYR A 17 -12.03 -9.45 13.49
N PRO A 18 -11.72 -10.75 13.34
CA PRO A 18 -10.56 -11.44 13.96
C PRO A 18 -9.24 -10.99 13.31
N PRO A 19 -8.13 -10.98 14.05
CA PRO A 19 -6.83 -10.66 13.47
C PRO A 19 -6.47 -11.61 12.34
N LYS A 20 -5.89 -11.09 11.26
CA LYS A 20 -5.47 -11.90 10.11
C LYS A 20 -4.36 -11.22 9.33
N CYS A 21 -3.70 -11.99 8.47
CA CYS A 21 -2.73 -11.44 7.54
C CYS A 21 -3.42 -10.79 6.35
N LYS A 22 -2.87 -9.66 5.90
CA LYS A 22 -3.33 -8.91 4.72
C LYS A 22 -2.13 -8.48 3.91
N TYR A 23 -2.37 -8.16 2.64
CA TYR A 23 -1.34 -7.55 1.79
C TYR A 23 -1.40 -6.04 1.96
N ALA A 24 -0.24 -5.39 1.92
CA ALA A 24 -0.13 -3.94 2.02
C ALA A 24 1.02 -3.43 1.15
N VAL A 25 0.85 -2.23 0.61
CA VAL A 25 1.89 -1.55 -0.18
C VAL A 25 2.63 -0.57 0.72
N VAL A 26 3.94 -0.73 0.83
CA VAL A 26 4.78 0.20 1.59
C VAL A 26 4.98 1.46 0.77
N VAL A 27 4.65 2.61 1.35
CA VAL A 27 4.76 3.90 0.67
C VAL A 27 5.76 4.84 1.34
N SER A 28 6.19 4.52 2.55
CA SER A 28 7.28 5.24 3.23
C SER A 28 7.98 4.31 4.20
N THR A 29 9.28 4.15 4.06
CA THR A 29 10.08 3.40 5.03
C THR A 29 10.50 4.29 6.18
N ALA A 30 10.76 5.57 5.93
CA ALA A 30 11.14 6.53 6.96
C ALA A 30 10.07 6.68 8.04
N LYS A 31 8.80 6.66 7.63
CA LYS A 31 7.65 6.78 8.53
C LYS A 31 6.95 5.45 8.81
N ARG A 32 7.35 4.38 8.12
CA ARG A 32 6.71 3.06 8.19
C ARG A 32 5.23 3.11 7.81
N TRP A 33 4.92 3.80 6.71
CA TRP A 33 3.55 3.91 6.21
C TRP A 33 3.27 2.91 5.11
N CYS A 34 2.08 2.34 5.13
CA CYS A 34 1.59 1.48 4.07
C CYS A 34 0.08 1.67 3.86
N PHE A 35 -0.40 1.18 2.71
CA PHE A 35 -1.82 1.10 2.38
C PHE A 35 -2.22 -0.36 2.25
N LEU A 36 -3.37 -0.73 2.82
CA LEU A 36 -3.90 -2.09 2.68
C LEU A 36 -4.39 -2.34 1.25
N ILE A 37 -4.30 -3.60 0.83
CA ILE A 37 -4.88 -4.09 -0.41
C ILE A 37 -6.17 -4.84 -0.04
N ASN A 38 -7.28 -4.49 -0.68
CA ASN A 38 -8.57 -5.14 -0.50
C ASN A 38 -9.08 -5.69 -1.82
N SER A 39 -9.85 -6.78 -1.76
CA SER A 39 -10.43 -7.40 -2.95
C SER A 39 -11.57 -6.60 -3.55
N ASP A 40 -12.23 -5.78 -2.74
CA ASP A 40 -13.38 -4.99 -3.17
C ASP A 40 -13.02 -3.50 -3.22
N GLU A 41 -13.50 -2.81 -4.25
CA GLU A 41 -13.40 -1.36 -4.32
C GLU A 41 -14.32 -0.75 -3.26
N ARG A 42 -13.78 0.18 -2.48
CA ARG A 42 -14.53 0.89 -1.44
C ARG A 42 -14.60 2.37 -1.79
N GLU A 43 -15.82 2.85 -1.98
CA GLU A 43 -16.10 4.18 -2.52
C GLU A 43 -15.37 5.31 -1.80
N HIS A 44 -15.26 5.23 -0.47
CA HIS A 44 -14.65 6.28 0.35
C HIS A 44 -13.14 6.14 0.57
N TYR A 45 -12.50 5.12 -0.03
CA TYR A 45 -11.11 4.81 0.27
C TYR A 45 -10.13 5.27 -0.81
N HIS A 46 -10.59 6.05 -1.79
CA HIS A 46 -9.73 6.56 -2.87
C HIS A 46 -8.87 5.44 -3.46
N CYS A 47 -9.54 4.37 -3.89
CA CYS A 47 -8.89 3.13 -4.29
C CYS A 47 -8.12 3.24 -5.60
N PHE A 48 -7.01 2.52 -5.67
CA PHE A 48 -6.17 2.41 -6.86
C PHE A 48 -6.07 0.93 -7.25
N PRO A 49 -6.41 0.56 -8.51
CA PRO A 49 -6.42 -0.84 -8.91
C PRO A 49 -5.02 -1.45 -8.94
N ILE A 50 -4.90 -2.69 -8.48
CA ILE A 50 -3.71 -3.52 -8.59
C ILE A 50 -4.13 -4.85 -9.22
N LEU A 51 -3.48 -5.24 -10.32
CA LEU A 51 -3.96 -6.31 -11.18
C LEU A 51 -3.26 -7.63 -10.93
N LYS A 52 -4.03 -8.70 -10.92
CA LYS A 52 -3.52 -10.07 -10.79
C LYS A 52 -2.50 -10.42 -11.87
N GLN A 53 -2.71 -9.96 -13.10
CA GLN A 53 -1.79 -10.23 -14.20
C GLN A 53 -0.38 -9.69 -13.96
N ASP A 54 -0.26 -8.65 -13.13
CA ASP A 54 1.02 -8.01 -12.81
C ASP A 54 1.64 -8.53 -11.51
N HIS A 55 0.84 -9.22 -10.69
CA HIS A 55 1.26 -9.66 -9.35
C HIS A 55 0.75 -11.06 -9.03
N SER A 56 1.65 -12.02 -9.06
CA SER A 56 1.31 -13.45 -8.91
C SER A 56 0.75 -13.81 -7.53
N PHE A 57 1.00 -13.00 -6.51
CA PHE A 57 0.46 -13.26 -5.17
C PHE A 57 -1.04 -13.01 -5.06
N LEU A 58 -1.62 -12.22 -5.98
CA LEU A 58 -3.05 -11.91 -5.97
C LEU A 58 -3.87 -13.07 -6.53
N LYS A 59 -5.01 -13.37 -5.90
CA LYS A 59 -5.97 -14.36 -6.38
C LYS A 59 -6.92 -13.79 -7.43
N HIS A 60 -7.13 -12.48 -7.40
CA HIS A 60 -7.97 -11.72 -8.33
C HIS A 60 -7.52 -10.26 -8.32
N ASP A 61 -8.02 -9.49 -9.28
CA ASP A 61 -7.76 -8.05 -9.30
C ASP A 61 -8.25 -7.44 -7.99
N SER A 62 -7.49 -6.50 -7.47
CA SER A 62 -7.71 -5.93 -6.15
C SER A 62 -7.49 -4.42 -6.17
N PHE A 63 -7.59 -3.79 -5.02
CA PHE A 63 -7.50 -2.34 -4.89
C PHE A 63 -6.61 -1.95 -3.71
N ILE A 64 -5.75 -0.96 -3.94
CA ILE A 64 -4.97 -0.33 -2.88
C ILE A 64 -5.86 0.75 -2.25
N SER A 65 -6.10 0.66 -0.95
CA SER A 65 -6.92 1.65 -0.21
C SER A 65 -6.05 2.83 0.17
N CYS A 66 -6.19 3.94 -0.57
CA CYS A 66 -5.29 5.08 -0.49
C CYS A 66 -5.84 6.26 0.31
N SER A 67 -6.84 6.08 1.17
CA SER A 67 -7.44 7.21 1.91
C SER A 67 -6.49 7.79 2.95
N ASN A 68 -5.90 6.94 3.78
CA ASN A 68 -4.89 7.33 4.77
C ASN A 68 -3.91 6.19 4.98
N PRO A 69 -2.62 6.49 5.03
CA PRO A 69 -1.64 5.46 5.36
C PRO A 69 -1.74 5.09 6.84
N PHE A 70 -1.37 3.87 7.18
CA PHE A 70 -1.20 3.48 8.56
C PHE A 70 0.26 3.09 8.81
N GLU A 71 0.67 3.19 10.07
CA GLU A 71 2.03 2.81 10.46
C GLU A 71 2.09 1.30 10.66
N TYR A 72 2.99 0.63 9.92
CA TYR A 72 3.20 -0.79 10.08
C TYR A 72 4.28 -1.05 11.13
N ASP A 73 4.12 -2.17 11.85
CA ASP A 73 5.11 -2.68 12.79
C ASP A 73 5.99 -3.68 12.04
N LEU A 74 7.27 -3.38 11.89
CA LEU A 74 8.20 -4.21 11.12
C LEU A 74 8.21 -5.67 11.62
N SER A 75 8.01 -5.88 12.93
CA SER A 75 7.98 -7.23 13.51
C SER A 75 6.79 -8.07 13.02
N LYS A 76 5.76 -7.45 12.46
CA LYS A 76 4.56 -8.12 11.94
C LYS A 76 4.60 -8.34 10.44
N VAL A 77 5.64 -7.89 9.76
CA VAL A 77 5.87 -8.16 8.34
C VAL A 77 6.35 -9.60 8.20
N LYS A 78 5.55 -10.44 7.54
CA LYS A 78 5.88 -11.86 7.37
C LYS A 78 6.84 -12.09 6.21
N LYS A 79 6.62 -11.39 5.10
CA LYS A 79 7.50 -11.49 3.93
C LYS A 79 7.15 -10.37 2.94
N ILE A 80 8.07 -10.11 2.02
CA ILE A 80 7.84 -9.27 0.85
C ILE A 80 7.35 -10.20 -0.26
N VAL A 81 6.16 -9.93 -0.81
CA VAL A 81 5.53 -10.80 -1.82
C VAL A 81 5.57 -10.21 -3.22
N GLY A 82 5.91 -8.95 -3.35
CA GLY A 82 5.96 -8.30 -4.65
C GLY A 82 6.55 -6.91 -4.57
N VAL A 83 6.75 -6.32 -5.74
CA VAL A 83 7.28 -4.96 -5.89
C VAL A 83 6.48 -4.29 -7.00
N LEU A 84 6.01 -3.07 -6.76
CA LEU A 84 5.38 -2.28 -7.82
C LEU A 84 6.42 -1.95 -8.89
N SER A 85 6.02 -2.05 -10.15
CA SER A 85 6.86 -1.62 -11.27
C SER A 85 7.01 -0.09 -11.25
N ASP A 86 7.97 0.43 -12.01
CA ASP A 86 8.15 1.88 -12.12
C ASP A 86 6.90 2.55 -12.70
N SER A 87 6.23 1.93 -13.67
CA SER A 87 4.99 2.47 -14.23
C SER A 87 3.85 2.47 -13.21
N GLU A 88 3.75 1.42 -12.39
CA GLU A 88 2.75 1.37 -11.32
C GLU A 88 3.03 2.42 -10.26
N LYS A 89 4.28 2.60 -9.85
CA LYS A 89 4.65 3.64 -8.89
C LYS A 89 4.32 5.03 -9.42
N SER A 90 4.62 5.30 -10.69
CA SER A 90 4.29 6.59 -11.31
C SER A 90 2.79 6.85 -11.36
N ALA A 91 2.01 5.84 -11.74
CA ALA A 91 0.55 5.95 -11.78
C ALA A 91 -0.04 6.15 -10.37
N LEU A 92 0.50 5.43 -9.37
CA LEU A 92 0.09 5.59 -7.98
C LEU A 92 0.42 6.99 -7.46
N CYS A 93 1.59 7.52 -7.80
CA CYS A 93 1.97 8.89 -7.42
C CYS A 93 0.98 9.92 -7.99
N LEU A 94 0.59 9.78 -9.25
CA LEU A 94 -0.41 10.67 -9.86
C LEU A 94 -1.75 10.57 -9.13
N HIS A 95 -2.17 9.36 -8.76
CA HIS A 95 -3.40 9.13 -8.02
C HIS A 95 -3.34 9.79 -6.63
N LEU A 96 -2.21 9.64 -5.94
CA LEU A 96 -2.02 10.21 -4.60
C LEU A 96 -1.90 11.72 -4.62
N ALA A 97 -1.37 12.30 -5.70
CA ALA A 97 -1.22 13.74 -5.83
C ALA A 97 -2.56 14.49 -5.77
N SER A 98 -3.65 13.83 -6.16
CA SER A 98 -5.01 14.39 -6.10
C SER A 98 -5.77 14.03 -4.83
N SER A 99 -5.13 13.37 -3.87
CA SER A 99 -5.79 12.95 -2.63
C SER A 99 -6.25 14.14 -1.80
N ARG A 100 -7.48 14.04 -1.27
CA ARG A 100 -8.07 15.02 -0.36
C ARG A 100 -8.08 14.53 1.09
N THR A 101 -7.71 13.27 1.32
CA THR A 101 -7.74 12.65 2.65
C THR A 101 -6.36 12.62 3.31
N ILE A 102 -5.29 12.66 2.51
CA ILE A 102 -3.92 12.68 3.01
C ILE A 102 -3.46 14.14 3.06
N ASN A 103 -3.01 14.61 4.23
CA ASN A 103 -2.55 15.99 4.35
C ASN A 103 -1.29 16.21 3.48
N LYS A 104 -1.03 17.49 3.17
CA LYS A 104 0.03 17.87 2.24
C LYS A 104 1.40 17.35 2.66
N ILE A 105 1.74 17.45 3.94
CA ILE A 105 3.06 17.04 4.43
C ILE A 105 3.27 15.54 4.24
N ARG A 106 2.30 14.73 4.65
CA ARG A 106 2.35 13.28 4.49
C ARG A 106 2.42 12.89 3.02
N ARG A 107 1.61 13.55 2.18
CA ARG A 107 1.57 13.29 0.74
C ARG A 107 2.94 13.54 0.10
N GLU A 108 3.60 14.65 0.43
CA GLU A 108 4.92 14.97 -0.09
C GLU A 108 5.97 13.93 0.30
N ILE A 109 5.93 13.46 1.55
CA ILE A 109 6.83 12.41 2.02
C ILE A 109 6.65 11.14 1.19
N ILE A 110 5.40 10.72 0.99
CA ILE A 110 5.07 9.52 0.21
C ILE A 110 5.52 9.67 -1.25
N LEU A 111 5.20 10.79 -1.88
CA LEU A 111 5.56 11.04 -3.27
C LEU A 111 7.06 11.02 -3.47
N ASN A 112 7.84 11.58 -2.53
CA ASN A 112 9.30 11.55 -2.60
C ASN A 112 9.87 10.15 -2.50
N GLU A 113 9.32 9.31 -1.64
CA GLU A 113 9.84 7.95 -1.47
C GLU A 113 9.42 7.00 -2.59
N LEU A 114 8.24 7.20 -3.19
CA LEU A 114 7.76 6.36 -4.29
C LEU A 114 8.33 6.76 -5.66
N SER A 115 8.80 7.98 -5.80
CA SER A 115 9.31 8.47 -7.10
C SER A 115 10.73 8.01 -7.40
#